data_0101e428bfa1bfa716d4b9d0642f2f12
#
_entry.id   0101e428bfa1bfa716d4b9d0642f2f12
#
_cell.length_a   1.000
_cell.length_b   1.000
_cell.length_c   1.000
_cell.angle_alpha   90.00
_cell.angle_beta   90.00
_cell.angle_gamma   90.00
#
_symmetry.space_group_name_H-M   'P 1'
#
loop_
_entity.id
_entity.type
_entity.pdbx_description
1 polymer ?
#
loop_
_entity_poly.entity_id
_entity_poly.type
_entity_poly.pdbx_seq_one_letter_code
_entity_poly.pdbx_strand_id
1 'polypeptide(L)'
;MKLIFISSLPELEKKSTIKIAMKRFGREKKNLKIIHFDELDSLIKDFNKIPKEKLEALGDEVYEELEKKIGDSVSKDDTVVIEGYFTVRSKLGFLPLITEKFFKIYKPNIVVLVETFPDLLSPDKKTVEELRDQQLINRIYAVRSASIAGSAIKIIRIEKEVSNLIKELTNLI
;
A
#
# COMPACT_ATOMS: atom_id res chain seq x y z
N MET A 1 -6.66 -10.93 -15.87
CA MET A 1 -6.61 -10.24 -14.56
C MET A 1 -5.74 -9.00 -14.70
N LYS A 2 -6.25 -7.85 -14.27
CA LYS A 2 -5.46 -6.62 -14.12
C LYS A 2 -5.17 -6.43 -12.64
N LEU A 3 -3.90 -6.26 -12.28
CA LEU A 3 -3.48 -6.09 -10.90
C LEU A 3 -2.94 -4.68 -10.66
N ILE A 4 -3.45 -4.02 -9.64
CA ILE A 4 -3.03 -2.69 -9.21
C ILE A 4 -2.56 -2.80 -7.76
N PHE A 5 -1.34 -2.38 -7.48
CA PHE A 5 -0.84 -2.28 -6.12
C PHE A 5 -0.89 -0.82 -5.67
N ILE A 6 -1.57 -0.55 -4.56
CA ILE A 6 -1.69 0.79 -3.98
C ILE A 6 -1.03 0.82 -2.62
N SER A 7 -0.17 1.81 -2.41
CA SER A 7 0.49 2.04 -1.12
C SER A 7 0.34 3.48 -0.66
N SER A 8 0.20 3.64 0.63
CA SER A 8 0.13 4.94 1.31
C SER A 8 0.95 4.91 2.60
N LEU A 9 0.99 6.04 3.30
CA LEU A 9 1.44 6.07 4.70
C LEU A 9 0.36 5.48 5.62
N PRO A 10 0.72 4.69 6.65
CA PRO A 10 -0.24 4.20 7.65
C PRO A 10 -1.05 5.31 8.32
N GLU A 11 -0.43 6.48 8.52
CA GLU A 11 -1.07 7.66 9.11
C GLU A 11 -2.18 8.22 8.21
N LEU A 12 -2.03 8.12 6.90
CA LEU A 12 -3.04 8.56 5.94
C LEU A 12 -4.26 7.64 5.98
N GLU A 13 -4.06 6.36 6.16
CA GLU A 13 -5.14 5.39 6.32
C GLU A 13 -5.89 5.56 7.63
N LYS A 14 -5.19 5.85 8.75
CA LYS A 14 -5.82 6.16 10.04
C LYS A 14 -6.83 7.30 9.94
N LYS A 15 -6.64 8.27 9.04
CA LYS A 15 -7.62 9.33 8.75
C LYS A 15 -8.80 8.85 7.90
N SER A 16 -8.91 7.55 7.63
CA SER A 16 -9.98 6.92 6.84
C SER A 16 -10.12 7.41 5.40
N THR A 17 -9.21 8.24 4.93
CA THR A 17 -9.27 8.85 3.60
C THR A 17 -9.18 7.80 2.50
N ILE A 18 -8.19 6.91 2.61
CA ILE A 18 -8.00 5.81 1.64
C ILE A 18 -9.16 4.81 1.74
N LYS A 19 -9.53 4.38 2.94
CA LYS A 19 -10.66 3.43 3.14
C LYS A 19 -11.96 3.94 2.53
N ILE A 20 -12.27 5.22 2.69
CA ILE A 20 -13.46 5.85 2.09
C ILE A 20 -13.35 5.85 0.56
N ALA A 21 -12.19 6.24 0.02
CA ALA A 21 -11.94 6.25 -1.41
C ALA A 21 -12.11 4.86 -2.00
N MET A 22 -11.47 3.86 -1.42
CA MET A 22 -11.52 2.47 -1.88
C MET A 22 -12.92 1.88 -1.79
N LYS A 23 -13.66 2.15 -0.70
CA LYS A 23 -15.05 1.71 -0.55
C LYS A 23 -15.99 2.31 -1.61
N ARG A 24 -15.82 3.60 -1.95
CA ARG A 24 -16.60 4.24 -3.02
C ARG A 24 -16.23 3.67 -4.38
N PHE A 25 -14.93 3.58 -4.64
CA PHE A 25 -14.39 3.03 -5.87
C PHE A 25 -14.86 1.59 -6.14
N GLY A 26 -14.86 0.71 -5.13
CA GLY A 26 -15.33 -0.68 -5.25
C GLY A 26 -16.82 -0.80 -5.54
N ARG A 27 -17.64 0.20 -5.16
CA ARG A 27 -19.08 0.21 -5.45
C ARG A 27 -19.42 0.57 -6.90
N GLU A 28 -18.54 1.28 -7.57
CA GLU A 28 -18.77 1.79 -8.92
C GLU A 28 -18.43 0.76 -10.02
N LYS A 29 -17.70 -0.29 -9.69
CA LYS A 29 -17.19 -1.27 -10.66
C LYS A 29 -17.52 -2.71 -10.24
N LYS A 30 -18.33 -3.42 -11.05
CA LYS A 30 -18.78 -4.79 -10.75
C LYS A 30 -17.67 -5.84 -10.71
N ASN A 31 -16.61 -5.67 -11.49
CA ASN A 31 -15.49 -6.63 -11.60
C ASN A 31 -14.24 -6.16 -10.86
N LEU A 32 -14.41 -5.29 -9.87
CA LEU A 32 -13.33 -4.80 -9.04
C LEU A 32 -13.29 -5.54 -7.72
N LYS A 33 -12.17 -6.16 -7.42
CA LYS A 33 -11.89 -6.78 -6.12
C LYS A 33 -10.82 -6.00 -5.41
N ILE A 34 -11.08 -5.66 -4.17
CA ILE A 34 -10.15 -4.92 -3.31
C ILE A 34 -9.72 -5.85 -2.19
N ILE A 35 -8.42 -6.08 -2.10
CA ILE A 35 -7.79 -6.85 -1.05
C ILE A 35 -7.10 -5.86 -0.12
N HIS A 36 -7.64 -5.72 1.09
CA HIS A 36 -7.03 -4.92 2.15
C HIS A 36 -6.11 -5.79 2.99
N PHE A 37 -5.00 -5.22 3.38
CA PHE A 37 -4.11 -5.80 4.37
C PHE A 37 -4.55 -5.44 5.80
N ASP A 38 -5.79 -5.74 6.17
CA ASP A 38 -6.29 -5.44 7.52
C ASP A 38 -5.48 -6.11 8.63
N GLU A 39 -4.87 -7.26 8.33
CA GLU A 39 -4.00 -7.95 9.28
C GLU A 39 -2.65 -7.26 9.47
N LEU A 40 -2.17 -6.52 8.47
CA LEU A 40 -1.02 -5.65 8.65
C LEU A 40 -1.26 -4.57 9.71
N ASP A 41 -2.48 -4.09 9.88
CA ASP A 41 -2.81 -3.12 10.93
C ASP A 41 -2.58 -3.70 12.34
N SER A 42 -2.86 -4.98 12.55
CA SER A 42 -2.58 -5.66 13.82
C SER A 42 -1.08 -5.87 14.02
N LEU A 43 -0.37 -6.26 12.97
CA LEU A 43 1.08 -6.43 12.97
C LEU A 43 1.80 -5.09 13.17
N ILE A 44 1.32 -4.00 12.54
CA ILE A 44 1.89 -2.66 12.70
C ILE A 44 1.73 -2.14 14.13
N LYS A 45 0.61 -2.39 14.79
CA LYS A 45 0.38 -1.97 16.19
C LYS A 45 1.38 -2.59 17.16
N ASP A 46 1.78 -3.82 16.92
CA ASP A 46 2.72 -4.55 17.76
C ASP A 46 4.15 -4.60 17.22
N PHE A 47 4.41 -3.94 16.09
CA PHE A 47 5.68 -3.99 15.36
C PHE A 47 6.91 -3.68 16.21
N ASN A 48 6.78 -2.74 17.16
CA ASN A 48 7.85 -2.42 18.11
C ASN A 48 8.15 -3.51 19.13
N LYS A 49 7.30 -4.54 19.20
CA LYS A 49 7.45 -5.70 20.09
C LYS A 49 7.93 -6.95 19.35
N ILE A 50 7.98 -6.90 18.00
CA ILE A 50 8.38 -8.05 17.19
C ILE A 50 9.90 -8.23 17.27
N PRO A 51 10.41 -9.39 17.67
CA PRO A 51 11.83 -9.70 17.65
C PRO A 51 12.40 -9.61 16.23
N LYS A 52 13.68 -9.22 16.12
CA LYS A 52 14.36 -9.05 14.82
C LYS A 52 14.26 -10.32 13.95
N GLU A 53 14.39 -11.47 14.56
CA GLU A 53 14.34 -12.78 13.90
C GLU A 53 12.97 -13.07 13.27
N LYS A 54 11.89 -12.51 13.85
CA LYS A 54 10.53 -12.62 13.30
C LYS A 54 10.25 -11.61 12.19
N LEU A 55 11.03 -10.53 12.09
CA LEU A 55 10.84 -9.53 11.06
C LEU A 55 11.16 -10.06 9.65
N GLU A 56 12.12 -10.99 9.55
CA GLU A 56 12.46 -11.65 8.28
C GLU A 56 11.33 -12.60 7.83
N ALA A 57 10.72 -13.32 8.78
CA ALA A 57 9.59 -14.20 8.50
C ALA A 57 8.30 -13.43 8.16
N LEU A 58 8.14 -12.21 8.66
CA LEU A 58 6.93 -11.42 8.48
C LEU A 58 6.61 -11.16 6.99
N GLY A 59 7.62 -10.91 6.18
CA GLY A 59 7.46 -10.72 4.74
C GLY A 59 6.93 -11.96 4.03
N ASP A 60 7.32 -13.14 4.47
CA ASP A 60 6.85 -14.41 3.92
C ASP A 60 5.42 -14.72 4.41
N GLU A 61 5.09 -14.47 5.67
CA GLU A 61 3.73 -14.61 6.21
C GLU A 61 2.73 -13.70 5.48
N VAL A 62 3.10 -12.44 5.26
CA VAL A 62 2.31 -11.49 4.48
C VAL A 62 2.11 -11.98 3.05
N TYR A 63 3.13 -12.56 2.46
CA TYR A 63 3.06 -13.11 1.11
C TYR A 63 2.11 -14.31 1.03
N GLU A 64 2.22 -15.28 1.94
CA GLU A 64 1.37 -16.48 1.96
C GLU A 64 -0.11 -16.13 2.13
N GLU A 65 -0.40 -15.15 2.97
CA GLU A 65 -1.77 -14.68 3.17
C GLU A 65 -2.33 -13.98 1.93
N LEU A 66 -1.53 -13.16 1.24
CA LEU A 66 -1.90 -12.57 -0.04
C LEU A 66 -2.20 -13.63 -1.09
N GLU A 67 -1.32 -14.63 -1.20
CA GLU A 67 -1.48 -15.71 -2.16
C GLU A 67 -2.80 -16.44 -1.96
N LYS A 68 -3.17 -16.72 -0.71
CA LYS A 68 -4.45 -17.32 -0.35
C LYS A 68 -5.63 -16.42 -0.75
N LYS A 69 -5.59 -15.13 -0.37
CA LYS A 69 -6.68 -14.19 -0.68
C LYS A 69 -6.85 -13.96 -2.18
N ILE A 70 -5.78 -13.95 -2.95
CA ILE A 70 -5.83 -13.81 -4.41
C ILE A 70 -6.35 -15.11 -5.03
N GLY A 71 -5.84 -16.27 -4.62
CA GLY A 71 -6.22 -17.58 -5.17
C GLY A 71 -7.70 -17.91 -4.98
N ASP A 72 -8.24 -17.60 -3.81
CA ASP A 72 -9.62 -18.00 -3.44
C ASP A 72 -10.72 -17.12 -4.07
N SER A 73 -10.38 -15.93 -4.57
CA SER A 73 -11.42 -14.94 -4.88
C SER A 73 -11.36 -14.28 -6.26
N VAL A 74 -10.40 -14.62 -7.12
CA VAL A 74 -10.10 -13.83 -8.33
C VAL A 74 -10.31 -14.62 -9.62
N SER A 75 -11.10 -14.08 -10.55
CA SER A 75 -11.23 -14.58 -11.90
C SER A 75 -10.26 -13.89 -12.88
N LYS A 76 -10.07 -14.48 -14.07
CA LYS A 76 -9.16 -13.91 -15.10
C LYS A 76 -9.60 -12.53 -15.59
N ASP A 77 -10.89 -12.22 -15.49
CA ASP A 77 -11.48 -10.96 -15.99
C ASP A 77 -11.59 -9.89 -14.91
N ASP A 78 -11.19 -10.21 -13.66
CA ASP A 78 -11.24 -9.26 -12.56
C ASP A 78 -10.10 -8.25 -12.63
N THR A 79 -10.39 -7.02 -12.19
CA THR A 79 -9.39 -6.06 -11.76
C THR A 79 -9.21 -6.21 -10.25
N VAL A 80 -7.99 -6.51 -9.83
CA VAL A 80 -7.65 -6.69 -8.42
C VAL A 80 -6.83 -5.48 -7.97
N VAL A 81 -7.28 -4.86 -6.91
CA VAL A 81 -6.54 -3.81 -6.22
C VAL A 81 -6.06 -4.38 -4.90
N ILE A 82 -4.75 -4.38 -4.71
CA ILE A 82 -4.12 -4.72 -3.44
C ILE A 82 -3.70 -3.43 -2.78
N GLU A 83 -4.24 -3.16 -1.61
CA GLU A 83 -3.86 -2.04 -0.77
C GLU A 83 -2.92 -2.52 0.32
N GLY A 84 -1.75 -1.87 0.44
CA GLY A 84 -0.75 -2.24 1.43
C GLY A 84 0.27 -1.14 1.68
N TYR A 85 1.30 -1.45 2.49
CA TYR A 85 2.35 -0.51 2.82
C TYR A 85 3.69 -1.01 2.29
N PHE A 86 4.46 -0.15 1.66
CA PHE A 86 5.84 -0.49 1.32
C PHE A 86 6.70 -0.63 2.55
N THR A 87 6.57 0.32 3.47
CA THR A 87 7.35 0.31 4.70
C THR A 87 6.50 0.66 5.91
N VAL A 88 6.92 0.14 7.07
CA VAL A 88 6.44 0.58 8.37
C VAL A 88 7.61 1.09 9.21
N ARG A 89 7.28 2.00 10.10
CA ARG A 89 8.24 2.56 11.04
C ARG A 89 8.44 1.64 12.23
N SER A 90 9.70 1.42 12.60
CA SER A 90 10.11 0.68 13.79
C SER A 90 11.15 1.45 14.58
N LYS A 91 11.56 0.93 15.74
CA LYS A 91 12.69 1.46 16.51
C LYS A 91 14.04 1.36 15.77
N LEU A 92 14.14 0.47 14.79
CA LEU A 92 15.34 0.25 13.98
C LEU A 92 15.35 1.08 12.69
N GLY A 93 14.31 1.88 12.44
CA GLY A 93 14.12 2.64 11.20
C GLY A 93 12.90 2.14 10.42
N PHE A 94 12.96 2.24 9.09
CA PHE A 94 11.88 1.82 8.22
C PHE A 94 12.12 0.40 7.72
N LEU A 95 11.12 -0.46 7.93
CA LEU A 95 11.18 -1.87 7.55
C LEU A 95 10.25 -2.14 6.37
N PRO A 96 10.75 -2.82 5.31
CA PRO A 96 9.91 -3.21 4.18
C PRO A 96 8.92 -4.29 4.63
N LEU A 97 7.64 -4.14 4.24
CA LEU A 97 6.61 -5.14 4.49
C LEU A 97 6.37 -6.02 3.28
N ILE A 98 6.43 -5.45 2.08
CA ILE A 98 6.20 -6.21 0.86
C ILE A 98 7.53 -6.49 0.19
N THR A 99 7.81 -7.77 0.00
CA THR A 99 9.08 -8.24 -0.53
C THR A 99 9.14 -8.16 -2.06
N GLU A 100 10.36 -8.20 -2.61
CA GLU A 100 10.57 -8.31 -4.06
C GLU A 100 9.94 -9.57 -4.66
N LYS A 101 9.81 -10.65 -3.87
CA LYS A 101 9.17 -11.91 -4.26
C LYS A 101 7.73 -11.66 -4.75
N PHE A 102 6.95 -10.83 -4.04
CA PHE A 102 5.62 -10.42 -4.46
C PHE A 102 5.62 -9.81 -5.86
N PHE A 103 6.47 -8.83 -6.11
CA PHE A 103 6.52 -8.12 -7.38
C PHE A 103 7.05 -8.98 -8.54
N LYS A 104 7.94 -9.92 -8.26
CA LYS A 104 8.42 -10.90 -9.25
C LYS A 104 7.33 -11.86 -9.70
N ILE A 105 6.46 -12.28 -8.79
CA ILE A 105 5.42 -13.30 -9.07
C ILE A 105 4.15 -12.65 -9.61
N TYR A 106 3.61 -11.66 -8.91
CA TYR A 106 2.32 -11.08 -9.29
C TYR A 106 2.38 -10.03 -10.39
N LYS A 107 3.52 -9.38 -10.58
CA LYS A 107 3.77 -8.40 -11.65
C LYS A 107 2.61 -7.43 -11.82
N PRO A 108 2.28 -6.59 -10.83
CA PRO A 108 1.18 -5.65 -10.95
C PRO A 108 1.36 -4.78 -12.21
N ASN A 109 0.26 -4.48 -12.89
CA ASN A 109 0.30 -3.62 -14.08
C ASN A 109 0.71 -2.19 -13.72
N ILE A 110 0.28 -1.75 -12.52
CA ILE A 110 0.55 -0.40 -12.03
C ILE A 110 0.84 -0.47 -10.52
N VAL A 111 1.87 0.26 -10.11
CA VAL A 111 2.18 0.57 -8.72
C VAL A 111 1.74 2.01 -8.45
N VAL A 112 0.84 2.21 -7.51
CA VAL A 112 0.30 3.53 -7.14
C VAL A 112 0.81 3.91 -5.76
N LEU A 113 1.43 5.07 -5.66
CA LEU A 113 1.73 5.71 -4.37
C LEU A 113 0.71 6.81 -4.11
N VAL A 114 0.03 6.73 -2.98
CA VAL A 114 -0.83 7.79 -2.48
C VAL A 114 -0.09 8.57 -1.41
N GLU A 115 0.14 9.83 -1.68
CA GLU A 115 0.89 10.74 -0.81
C GLU A 115 0.05 11.93 -0.37
N THR A 116 0.47 12.58 0.70
CA THR A 116 -0.07 13.86 1.14
C THR A 116 1.06 14.72 1.70
N PHE A 117 0.78 15.98 1.97
CA PHE A 117 1.73 16.82 2.70
C PHE A 117 1.79 16.35 4.17
N PRO A 118 2.94 15.97 4.70
CA PRO A 118 3.07 15.48 6.07
C PRO A 118 2.55 16.44 7.13
N ASP A 119 2.63 17.75 6.88
CA ASP A 119 2.09 18.80 7.75
C ASP A 119 0.56 18.71 7.92
N LEU A 120 -0.16 18.08 6.99
CA LEU A 120 -1.60 17.80 7.10
C LEU A 120 -1.89 16.59 8.00
N LEU A 121 -0.90 15.75 8.25
CA LEU A 121 -1.05 14.53 9.06
C LEU A 121 -0.73 14.78 10.53
N SER A 122 0.24 15.64 10.82
CA SER A 122 0.67 15.95 12.19
C SER A 122 1.06 17.41 12.34
N PRO A 123 0.75 18.05 13.49
CA PRO A 123 1.26 19.36 13.83
C PRO A 123 2.68 19.34 14.41
N ASP A 124 3.18 18.18 14.81
CA ASP A 124 4.50 18.01 15.42
C ASP A 124 5.59 17.95 14.34
N LYS A 125 6.54 18.89 14.43
CA LYS A 125 7.62 19.02 13.43
C LYS A 125 8.47 17.76 13.27
N LYS A 126 8.79 17.09 14.39
CA LYS A 126 9.60 15.87 14.36
C LYS A 126 8.85 14.75 13.62
N THR A 127 7.57 14.59 13.92
CA THR A 127 6.69 13.62 13.23
C THR A 127 6.58 13.95 11.73
N VAL A 128 6.48 15.24 11.38
CA VAL A 128 6.42 15.68 9.98
C VAL A 128 7.70 15.31 9.21
N GLU A 129 8.88 15.50 9.80
CA GLU A 129 10.16 15.10 9.20
C GLU A 129 10.22 13.58 9.00
N GLU A 130 9.85 12.81 10.02
CA GLU A 130 9.81 11.35 9.94
C GLU A 130 8.85 10.84 8.85
N LEU A 131 7.70 11.48 8.68
CA LEU A 131 6.75 11.16 7.61
C LEU A 131 7.29 11.52 6.22
N ARG A 132 8.06 12.61 6.09
CA ARG A 132 8.75 12.96 4.85
C ARG A 132 9.79 11.91 4.48
N ASP A 133 10.58 11.47 5.43
CA ASP A 133 11.57 10.41 5.24
C ASP A 133 10.90 9.11 4.83
N GLN A 134 9.79 8.74 5.46
CA GLN A 134 9.04 7.55 5.10
C GLN A 134 8.47 7.64 3.68
N GLN A 135 7.94 8.79 3.26
CA GLN A 135 7.47 8.98 1.89
C GLN A 135 8.61 8.84 0.88
N LEU A 136 9.78 9.41 1.19
CA LEU A 136 10.95 9.27 0.32
C LEU A 136 11.37 7.81 0.17
N ILE A 137 11.45 7.08 1.26
CA ILE A 137 11.79 5.65 1.26
C ILE A 137 10.73 4.83 0.51
N ASN A 138 9.44 5.12 0.71
CA ASN A 138 8.37 4.47 -0.04
C ASN A 138 8.47 4.71 -1.55
N ARG A 139 8.88 5.89 -2.00
CA ARG A 139 9.15 6.17 -3.43
C ARG A 139 10.29 5.31 -3.97
N ILE A 140 11.37 5.16 -3.21
CA ILE A 140 12.52 4.32 -3.60
C ILE A 140 12.05 2.86 -3.75
N TYR A 141 11.29 2.34 -2.80
CA TYR A 141 10.74 0.99 -2.87
C TYR A 141 9.76 0.84 -4.03
N ALA A 142 8.89 1.82 -4.28
CA ALA A 142 7.94 1.78 -5.39
C ALA A 142 8.63 1.73 -6.75
N VAL A 143 9.65 2.56 -6.96
CA VAL A 143 10.43 2.58 -8.21
C VAL A 143 11.13 1.24 -8.42
N ARG A 144 11.78 0.72 -7.38
CA ARG A 144 12.44 -0.58 -7.42
C ARG A 144 11.45 -1.71 -7.73
N SER A 145 10.33 -1.75 -7.03
CA SER A 145 9.29 -2.76 -7.20
C SER A 145 8.66 -2.70 -8.60
N ALA A 146 8.35 -1.51 -9.08
CA ALA A 146 7.85 -1.30 -10.43
C ALA A 146 8.85 -1.77 -11.50
N SER A 147 10.14 -1.47 -11.31
CA SER A 147 11.20 -1.94 -12.21
C SER A 147 11.29 -3.48 -12.25
N ILE A 148 11.22 -4.13 -11.09
CA ILE A 148 11.25 -5.60 -10.98
C ILE A 148 10.04 -6.24 -11.66
N ALA A 149 8.87 -5.65 -11.51
CA ALA A 149 7.62 -6.16 -12.07
C ALA A 149 7.40 -5.80 -13.54
N GLY A 150 8.15 -4.85 -14.09
CA GLY A 150 7.86 -4.22 -15.38
C GLY A 150 6.59 -3.38 -15.36
N SER A 151 6.28 -2.78 -14.21
CA SER A 151 5.04 -2.04 -13.96
C SER A 151 5.18 -0.55 -14.28
N ALA A 152 4.08 0.08 -14.66
CA ALA A 152 3.99 1.54 -14.56
C ALA A 152 3.96 1.99 -13.09
N ILE A 153 4.45 3.19 -12.82
CA ILE A 153 4.33 3.82 -11.50
C ILE A 153 3.52 5.11 -11.61
N LYS A 154 2.60 5.32 -10.68
CA LYS A 154 1.81 6.54 -10.57
C LYS A 154 1.85 7.06 -9.13
N ILE A 155 2.14 8.36 -8.98
CA ILE A 155 2.07 9.05 -7.69
C ILE A 155 0.81 9.93 -7.71
N ILE A 156 -0.09 9.69 -6.75
CA ILE A 156 -1.31 10.48 -6.57
C ILE A 156 -1.13 11.27 -5.28
N ARG A 157 -1.19 12.60 -5.40
CA ARG A 157 -1.09 13.47 -4.24
C ARG A 157 -2.47 13.93 -3.80
N ILE A 158 -2.78 13.71 -2.53
CA ILE A 158 -4.04 14.12 -1.90
C ILE A 158 -3.74 15.31 -1.00
N GLU A 159 -4.46 16.42 -1.22
CA GLU A 159 -4.36 17.58 -0.34
C GLU A 159 -5.47 17.57 0.72
N LYS A 160 -6.72 17.59 0.32
CA LYS A 160 -7.88 17.62 1.22
C LYS A 160 -9.05 16.75 0.76
N GLU A 161 -9.17 16.47 -0.53
CA GLU A 161 -10.37 15.84 -1.09
C GLU A 161 -10.14 14.42 -1.56
N VAL A 162 -10.95 13.51 -1.06
CA VAL A 162 -11.00 12.09 -1.47
C VAL A 162 -11.47 11.94 -2.92
N SER A 163 -12.28 12.89 -3.41
CA SER A 163 -12.84 12.91 -4.77
C SER A 163 -11.76 12.84 -5.85
N ASN A 164 -10.64 13.53 -5.65
CA ASN A 164 -9.52 13.50 -6.59
C ASN A 164 -8.88 12.11 -6.63
N LEU A 165 -8.68 11.45 -5.49
CA LEU A 165 -8.15 10.09 -5.46
C LEU A 165 -9.07 9.12 -6.21
N ILE A 166 -10.38 9.19 -5.99
CA ILE A 166 -11.35 8.32 -6.66
C ILE A 166 -11.28 8.52 -8.18
N LYS A 167 -11.28 9.77 -8.64
CA LYS A 167 -11.16 10.11 -10.06
C LYS A 167 -9.88 9.54 -10.68
N GLU A 168 -8.74 9.74 -10.01
CA GLU A 168 -7.46 9.24 -10.47
C GLU A 168 -7.40 7.71 -10.51
N LEU A 169 -7.99 7.03 -9.53
CA LEU A 169 -8.09 5.56 -9.51
C LEU A 169 -9.04 5.05 -10.60
N THR A 170 -10.16 5.74 -10.83
CA THR A 170 -11.11 5.37 -11.89
C THR A 170 -10.47 5.43 -13.28
N ASN A 171 -9.58 6.40 -13.51
CA ASN A 171 -8.85 6.52 -14.78
C ASN A 171 -7.80 5.42 -14.99
N LEU A 172 -7.48 4.62 -13.96
CA LEU A 172 -6.52 3.53 -14.05
C LEU A 172 -7.14 2.19 -14.47
N ILE A 173 -8.46 2.07 -14.42
CA ILE A 173 -9.21 0.84 -14.75
C ILE A 173 -9.84 0.94 -16.12
#